data_42bf9f13c7056d81b01036ea35cf3e45
#
_entry.id   42bf9f13c7056d81b01036ea35cf3e45
#
_cell.length_a   1.000
_cell.length_b   1.000
_cell.length_c   1.000
_cell.angle_alpha   90.00
_cell.angle_beta   90.00
_cell.angle_gamma   90.00
#
_symmetry.space_group_name_H-M   'P 1'
#
loop_
_entity.id
_entity.type
_entity.pdbx_description
1 polymer ?
#
loop_
_entity_poly.entity_id
_entity_poly.type
_entity_poly.pdbx_seq_one_letter_code
_entity_poly.pdbx_strand_id
1 'polypeptide(L)'
;MPEFAREYLENKNSPVELSDIPIIAEGQIRTEDELAKKANRILICDTDILVTKVYSEHYYNTCPEWIKEGAYNRKYALHLLTNNDIPWVADILRDRGDRREEMFELFKTELEKANKSYKLISGNYKERFDTAVQIIDELLGY
;
A
#
# COMPACT_ATOMS: atom_id res chain seq x y z
N MET A 1 0.87 11.02 2.26
CA MET A 1 0.15 10.46 3.43
C MET A 1 0.95 9.28 3.95
N PRO A 2 1.40 9.29 5.20
CA PRO A 2 2.08 8.15 5.82
C PRO A 2 1.18 6.92 5.94
N GLU A 3 1.81 5.75 6.06
CA GLU A 3 1.13 4.50 6.34
C GLU A 3 0.50 4.50 7.74
N PHE A 4 -0.82 4.34 7.83
CA PHE A 4 -1.53 4.30 9.10
C PHE A 4 -1.15 3.09 9.96
N ALA A 5 -0.95 1.93 9.33
CA ALA A 5 -0.64 0.69 10.04
C ALA A 5 0.64 0.79 10.89
N ARG A 6 1.68 1.46 10.38
CA ARG A 6 2.94 1.61 11.10
C ARG A 6 2.75 2.36 12.42
N GLU A 7 2.12 3.53 12.38
CA GLU A 7 1.84 4.33 13.58
C GLU A 7 0.97 3.56 14.58
N TYR A 8 -0.07 2.90 14.08
CA TYR A 8 -0.97 2.10 14.92
C TYR A 8 -0.23 0.96 15.62
N LEU A 9 0.60 0.20 14.89
CA LEU A 9 1.31 -0.97 15.45
C LEU A 9 2.46 -0.56 16.38
N GLU A 10 3.15 0.53 16.09
CA GLU A 10 4.16 1.10 16.99
C GLU A 10 3.53 1.53 18.33
N ASN A 11 2.35 2.16 18.30
CA ASN A 11 1.62 2.56 19.50
C ASN A 11 1.02 1.35 20.26
N LYS A 12 0.57 0.33 19.54
CA LYS A 12 0.06 -0.90 20.15
C LYS A 12 1.14 -1.66 20.93
N ASN A 13 2.37 -1.63 20.47
CA ASN A 13 3.53 -2.30 21.07
C ASN A 13 3.30 -3.80 21.33
N SER A 14 2.59 -4.47 20.42
CA SER A 14 2.34 -5.91 20.43
C SER A 14 2.20 -6.43 19.00
N PRO A 15 2.33 -7.74 18.78
CA PRO A 15 2.14 -8.32 17.45
C PRO A 15 0.76 -7.98 16.86
N VAL A 16 0.71 -7.87 15.54
CA VAL A 16 -0.54 -7.66 14.82
C VAL A 16 -1.42 -8.90 14.93
N GLU A 17 -2.72 -8.68 15.12
CA GLU A 17 -3.74 -9.71 15.24
C GLU A 17 -4.85 -9.49 14.20
N LEU A 18 -5.65 -10.51 13.94
CA LEU A 18 -6.77 -10.40 13.00
C LEU A 18 -7.74 -9.27 13.38
N SER A 19 -7.94 -9.03 14.68
CA SER A 19 -8.78 -7.93 15.19
C SER A 19 -8.26 -6.53 14.88
N ASP A 20 -6.98 -6.39 14.53
CA ASP A 20 -6.38 -5.11 14.14
C ASP A 20 -6.71 -4.74 12.68
N ILE A 21 -6.99 -5.72 11.85
CA ILE A 21 -7.21 -5.51 10.41
C ILE A 21 -8.33 -4.50 10.13
N PRO A 22 -9.53 -4.61 10.72
CA PRO A 22 -10.57 -3.60 10.53
C PRO A 22 -10.15 -2.21 11.02
N ILE A 23 -9.45 -2.13 12.14
CA ILE A 23 -9.00 -0.86 12.73
C ILE A 23 -7.99 -0.16 11.80
N ILE A 24 -7.04 -0.92 11.28
CA ILE A 24 -6.05 -0.42 10.31
C ILE A 24 -6.75 0.07 9.04
N ALA A 25 -7.66 -0.72 8.48
CA ALA A 25 -8.38 -0.37 7.27
C ALA A 25 -9.24 0.91 7.45
N GLU A 26 -9.99 1.01 8.53
CA GLU A 26 -10.80 2.20 8.83
C GLU A 26 -9.93 3.44 9.05
N GLY A 27 -8.83 3.30 9.79
CA GLY A 27 -7.89 4.38 10.03
C GLY A 27 -7.24 4.89 8.75
N GLN A 28 -6.82 3.97 7.88
CA GLN A 28 -6.24 4.28 6.57
C GLN A 28 -7.24 5.06 5.69
N ILE A 29 -8.46 4.55 5.54
CA ILE A 29 -9.51 5.19 4.73
C ILE A 29 -9.86 6.57 5.27
N ARG A 30 -10.08 6.70 6.57
CA ARG A 30 -10.44 7.97 7.20
C ARG A 30 -9.36 9.03 6.98
N THR A 31 -8.10 8.68 7.22
CA THR A 31 -6.97 9.59 7.03
C THR A 31 -6.82 10.00 5.58
N GLU A 32 -6.98 9.06 4.66
CA GLU A 32 -6.93 9.30 3.23
C GLU A 32 -8.04 10.26 2.78
N ASP A 33 -9.28 10.02 3.21
CA ASP A 33 -10.43 10.86 2.86
C ASP A 33 -10.31 12.29 3.43
N GLU A 34 -9.76 12.44 4.63
CA GLU A 34 -9.50 13.74 5.25
C GLU A 34 -8.41 14.53 4.50
N LEU A 35 -7.32 13.86 4.15
CA LEU A 35 -6.20 14.48 3.43
C LEU A 35 -6.55 14.77 1.97
N ALA A 36 -7.36 13.94 1.33
CA ALA A 36 -7.83 14.17 -0.03
C ALA A 36 -8.62 15.49 -0.16
N LYS A 37 -9.40 15.86 0.87
CA LYS A 37 -10.11 17.14 0.91
C LYS A 37 -9.19 18.36 1.00
N LYS A 38 -7.99 18.18 1.50
CA LYS A 38 -6.99 19.24 1.71
C LYS A 38 -5.91 19.25 0.63
N ALA A 39 -5.81 18.18 -0.15
CA ALA A 39 -4.78 18.05 -1.16
C ALA A 39 -4.93 19.11 -2.26
N ASN A 40 -3.81 19.70 -2.65
CA ASN A 40 -3.72 20.58 -3.79
C ASN A 40 -3.18 19.79 -4.99
N ARG A 41 -4.07 19.38 -5.90
CA ARG A 41 -3.82 18.63 -7.14
C ARG A 41 -3.55 17.14 -6.96
N ILE A 42 -2.74 16.71 -5.98
CA ILE A 42 -2.37 15.32 -5.79
C ILE A 42 -2.25 14.96 -4.32
N LEU A 43 -2.64 13.75 -3.97
CA LEU A 43 -2.34 13.09 -2.71
C LEU A 43 -1.58 11.79 -3.02
N ILE A 44 -0.40 11.64 -2.44
CA ILE A 44 0.39 10.41 -2.51
C ILE A 44 0.18 9.66 -1.19
N CYS A 45 -0.31 8.44 -1.28
CA CYS A 45 -0.55 7.57 -0.14
C CYS A 45 0.52 6.48 -0.08
N ASP A 46 1.11 6.30 1.09
CA ASP A 46 1.89 5.11 1.40
C ASP A 46 0.93 4.02 1.85
N THR A 47 0.78 3.01 1.02
CA THR A 47 -0.21 1.94 1.11
C THR A 47 -1.68 2.39 0.94
N ASP A 48 -2.56 1.42 0.77
CA ASP A 48 -4.00 1.59 0.65
C ASP A 48 -4.75 0.38 1.22
N ILE A 49 -6.09 0.39 1.13
CA ILE A 49 -6.92 -0.72 1.61
C ILE A 49 -6.66 -2.05 0.87
N LEU A 50 -6.19 -2.02 -0.39
CA LEU A 50 -5.82 -3.22 -1.13
C LEU A 50 -4.65 -3.93 -0.46
N VAL A 51 -3.67 -3.19 0.04
CA VAL A 51 -2.54 -3.73 0.83
C VAL A 51 -3.06 -4.42 2.10
N THR A 52 -3.99 -3.79 2.81
CA THR A 52 -4.61 -4.39 4.01
C THR A 52 -5.34 -5.69 3.67
N LYS A 53 -6.08 -5.74 2.55
CA LYS A 53 -6.71 -6.97 2.06
C LYS A 53 -5.68 -8.08 1.83
N VAL A 54 -4.60 -7.78 1.09
CA VAL A 54 -3.56 -8.77 0.77
C VAL A 54 -2.94 -9.32 2.04
N TYR A 55 -2.58 -8.48 2.99
CA TYR A 55 -2.02 -8.93 4.26
C TYR A 55 -3.00 -9.76 5.08
N SER A 56 -4.27 -9.36 5.15
CA SER A 56 -5.28 -10.11 5.87
C SER A 56 -5.45 -11.53 5.32
N GLU A 57 -5.55 -11.67 4.01
CA GLU A 57 -5.67 -12.97 3.36
C GLU A 57 -4.39 -13.81 3.48
N HIS A 58 -3.23 -13.18 3.38
CA HIS A 58 -1.93 -13.86 3.44
C HIS A 58 -1.63 -14.41 4.85
N TYR A 59 -1.86 -13.62 5.91
CA TYR A 59 -1.54 -14.00 7.28
C TYR A 59 -2.63 -14.79 7.98
N TYR A 60 -3.90 -14.46 7.69
CA TYR A 60 -5.06 -15.01 8.42
C TYR A 60 -5.97 -15.87 7.56
N ASN A 61 -5.68 -15.98 6.27
CA ASN A 61 -6.49 -16.72 5.30
C ASN A 61 -7.97 -16.27 5.29
N THR A 62 -8.22 -15.03 5.67
CA THR A 62 -9.55 -14.40 5.70
C THR A 62 -9.42 -12.90 5.58
N CYS A 63 -10.49 -12.25 5.12
CA CYS A 63 -10.58 -10.79 5.05
C CYS A 63 -12.04 -10.37 5.17
N PRO A 64 -12.37 -9.38 6.00
CA PRO A 64 -13.72 -8.83 6.05
C PRO A 64 -14.24 -8.40 4.68
N GLU A 65 -15.50 -8.71 4.38
CA GLU A 65 -16.08 -8.46 3.05
C GLU A 65 -16.02 -6.97 2.65
N TRP A 66 -16.30 -6.06 3.57
CA TRP A 66 -16.25 -4.63 3.30
C TRP A 66 -14.83 -4.13 2.94
N ILE A 67 -13.78 -4.78 3.45
CA ILE A 67 -12.39 -4.49 3.07
C ILE A 67 -12.11 -4.96 1.65
N LYS A 68 -12.60 -6.16 1.28
CA LYS A 68 -12.48 -6.66 -0.11
C LYS A 68 -13.20 -5.74 -1.08
N GLU A 69 -14.43 -5.36 -0.78
CA GLU A 69 -15.22 -4.42 -1.59
C GLU A 69 -14.50 -3.07 -1.70
N GLY A 70 -13.98 -2.55 -0.59
CA GLY A 70 -13.22 -1.31 -0.58
C GLY A 70 -11.95 -1.39 -1.44
N ALA A 71 -11.21 -2.49 -1.36
CA ALA A 71 -10.01 -2.72 -2.17
C ALA A 71 -10.30 -2.69 -3.68
N TYR A 72 -11.45 -3.21 -4.11
CA TYR A 72 -11.86 -3.19 -5.51
C TYR A 72 -12.49 -1.87 -5.95
N ASN A 73 -13.28 -1.25 -5.09
CA ASN A 73 -14.13 -0.11 -5.46
C ASN A 73 -13.48 1.26 -5.25
N ARG A 74 -12.54 1.42 -4.32
CA ARG A 74 -11.83 2.70 -4.15
C ARG A 74 -10.99 3.00 -5.38
N LYS A 75 -11.10 4.24 -5.86
CA LYS A 75 -10.44 4.67 -7.09
C LYS A 75 -9.21 5.50 -6.78
N TYR A 76 -8.11 5.12 -7.38
CA TYR A 76 -6.87 5.87 -7.43
C TYR A 76 -6.52 6.14 -8.88
N ALA A 77 -5.93 7.29 -9.16
CA ALA A 77 -5.50 7.60 -10.52
C ALA A 77 -4.41 6.63 -11.00
N LEU A 78 -3.52 6.23 -10.08
CA LEU A 78 -2.42 5.32 -10.39
C LEU A 78 -1.87 4.68 -9.11
N HIS A 79 -1.44 3.44 -9.19
CA HIS A 79 -0.61 2.77 -8.19
C HIS A 79 0.85 2.74 -8.65
N LEU A 80 1.76 3.04 -7.75
CA LEU A 80 3.19 2.83 -7.96
C LEU A 80 3.60 1.55 -7.23
N LEU A 81 3.84 0.48 -7.99
CA LEU A 81 4.27 -0.80 -7.43
C LEU A 81 5.79 -0.83 -7.33
N THR A 82 6.29 -0.83 -6.11
CA THR A 82 7.73 -0.88 -5.87
C THR A 82 8.27 -2.31 -6.03
N ASN A 83 9.29 -2.46 -6.88
CA ASN A 83 9.97 -3.73 -7.08
C ASN A 83 10.78 -4.15 -5.84
N ASN A 84 11.12 -5.41 -5.74
CA ASN A 84 11.91 -6.01 -4.65
C ASN A 84 13.42 -6.05 -4.94
N ASP A 85 13.92 -5.18 -5.81
CA ASP A 85 15.31 -5.12 -6.26
C ASP A 85 16.25 -4.27 -5.37
N ILE A 86 15.73 -3.69 -4.28
CA ILE A 86 16.55 -3.06 -3.22
C ILE A 86 16.87 -4.10 -2.15
N PRO A 87 18.12 -4.12 -1.61
CA PRO A 87 18.48 -5.01 -0.49
C PRO A 87 17.53 -4.84 0.70
N TRP A 88 17.10 -5.96 1.26
CA TRP A 88 16.21 -5.95 2.42
C TRP A 88 16.97 -5.48 3.67
N VAL A 89 16.34 -4.60 4.43
CA VAL A 89 16.82 -4.14 5.72
C VAL A 89 15.82 -4.56 6.79
N ALA A 90 16.29 -5.22 7.84
CA ALA A 90 15.46 -5.65 8.95
C ALA A 90 14.82 -4.45 9.66
N ASP A 91 13.52 -4.56 9.93
CA ASP A 91 12.72 -3.57 10.64
C ASP A 91 11.72 -4.34 11.51
N ILE A 92 11.40 -3.85 12.67
CA ILE A 92 10.49 -4.52 13.62
C ILE A 92 9.10 -4.80 13.02
N LEU A 93 8.66 -4.00 12.04
CA LEU A 93 7.38 -4.14 11.35
C LEU A 93 7.51 -4.74 9.95
N ARG A 94 8.73 -5.02 9.48
CA ARG A 94 9.02 -5.66 8.19
C ARG A 94 9.33 -7.12 8.41
N ASP A 95 8.33 -7.94 8.36
CA ASP A 95 8.56 -9.37 8.25
C ASP A 95 8.54 -9.83 6.77
N ARG A 96 8.65 -11.10 6.52
CA ARG A 96 8.67 -11.67 5.17
C ARG A 96 9.83 -11.21 4.27
N GLY A 97 10.97 -10.81 4.85
CA GLY A 97 12.16 -10.52 4.07
C GLY A 97 12.64 -11.71 3.22
N ASP A 98 12.36 -12.93 3.67
CA ASP A 98 12.57 -14.19 2.99
C ASP A 98 11.53 -14.50 1.88
N ARG A 99 10.40 -13.79 1.87
CA ARG A 99 9.27 -13.98 0.95
C ARG A 99 8.93 -12.72 0.14
N ARG A 100 9.89 -11.86 -0.08
CA ARG A 100 9.70 -10.58 -0.78
C ARG A 100 9.16 -10.75 -2.20
N GLU A 101 9.65 -11.75 -2.91
CA GLU A 101 9.18 -12.05 -4.27
C GLU A 101 7.74 -12.55 -4.26
N GLU A 102 7.40 -13.43 -3.33
CA GLU A 102 6.02 -13.89 -3.12
C GLU A 102 5.07 -12.73 -2.84
N MET A 103 5.44 -11.83 -1.94
CA MET A 103 4.63 -10.65 -1.61
C MET A 103 4.49 -9.71 -2.80
N PHE A 104 5.56 -9.47 -3.55
CA PHE A 104 5.52 -8.67 -4.77
C PHE A 104 4.51 -9.24 -5.79
N GLU A 105 4.56 -10.55 -6.04
CA GLU A 105 3.64 -11.21 -6.96
C GLU A 105 2.19 -11.18 -6.45
N LEU A 106 1.97 -11.28 -5.15
CA LEU A 106 0.64 -11.12 -4.55
C LEU A 106 0.07 -9.72 -4.79
N PHE A 107 0.82 -8.66 -4.52
CA PHE A 107 0.38 -7.28 -4.77
C PHE A 107 0.12 -7.03 -6.25
N LYS A 108 1.02 -7.46 -7.12
CA LYS A 108 0.85 -7.34 -8.57
C LYS A 108 -0.42 -8.04 -9.06
N THR A 109 -0.61 -9.28 -8.63
CA THR A 109 -1.78 -10.09 -8.99
C THR A 109 -3.08 -9.42 -8.52
N GLU A 110 -3.12 -8.88 -7.31
CA GLU A 110 -4.30 -8.20 -6.78
C GLU A 110 -4.60 -6.90 -7.51
N LEU A 111 -3.59 -6.13 -7.88
CA LEU A 111 -3.77 -4.93 -8.72
C LEU A 111 -4.39 -5.29 -10.07
N GLU A 112 -3.92 -6.36 -10.70
CA GLU A 112 -4.43 -6.85 -11.98
C GLU A 112 -5.86 -7.38 -11.86
N LYS A 113 -6.16 -8.20 -10.84
CA LYS A 113 -7.52 -8.69 -10.55
C LYS A 113 -8.51 -7.56 -10.30
N ALA A 114 -8.09 -6.53 -9.59
CA ALA A 114 -8.90 -5.35 -9.29
C ALA A 114 -8.99 -4.37 -10.47
N ASN A 115 -8.34 -4.68 -11.59
CA ASN A 115 -8.25 -3.83 -12.79
C ASN A 115 -7.74 -2.41 -12.47
N LYS A 116 -6.73 -2.33 -11.60
CA LYS A 116 -6.09 -1.08 -11.20
C LYS A 116 -4.98 -0.70 -12.19
N SER A 117 -4.90 0.58 -12.53
CA SER A 117 -3.74 1.10 -13.25
C SER A 117 -2.53 1.14 -12.34
N TYR A 118 -1.41 0.57 -12.77
CA TYR A 118 -0.17 0.63 -12.00
C TYR A 118 1.07 0.79 -12.89
N LYS A 119 2.13 1.30 -12.29
CA LYS A 119 3.48 1.39 -12.89
C LYS A 119 4.49 0.76 -11.93
N LEU A 120 5.42 -0.02 -12.48
CA LEU A 120 6.51 -0.61 -11.73
C LEU A 120 7.60 0.43 -11.46
N ILE A 121 8.05 0.52 -10.20
CA ILE A 121 9.16 1.36 -9.77
C ILE A 121 10.34 0.47 -9.38
N SER A 122 11.46 0.61 -10.07
CA SER A 122 12.65 -0.24 -9.91
C SER A 122 13.93 0.59 -9.80
N GLY A 123 15.03 -0.07 -9.44
CA GLY A 123 16.35 0.54 -9.34
C GLY A 123 16.69 1.01 -7.92
N ASN A 124 17.76 1.80 -7.82
CA ASN A 124 18.16 2.42 -6.56
C ASN A 124 17.20 3.54 -6.13
N TYR A 125 17.40 4.12 -4.96
CA TYR A 125 16.52 5.15 -4.42
C TYR A 125 16.39 6.38 -5.33
N LYS A 126 17.49 6.81 -5.95
CA LYS A 126 17.46 7.96 -6.87
C LYS A 126 16.68 7.64 -8.14
N GLU A 127 16.94 6.49 -8.75
CA GLU A 127 16.24 6.04 -9.96
C GLU A 127 14.73 5.90 -9.71
N ARG A 128 14.34 5.34 -8.57
CA ARG A 128 12.95 5.22 -8.15
C ARG A 128 12.28 6.57 -7.97
N PHE A 129 12.98 7.50 -7.33
CA PHE A 129 12.47 8.86 -7.14
C PHE A 129 12.27 9.57 -8.47
N ASP A 130 13.29 9.57 -9.33
CA ASP A 130 13.24 10.21 -10.64
C ASP A 130 12.12 9.62 -11.52
N THR A 131 11.98 8.30 -11.52
CA THR A 131 10.90 7.59 -12.25
C THR A 131 9.53 7.97 -11.71
N ALA A 132 9.35 8.00 -10.39
CA ALA A 132 8.09 8.37 -9.77
C ALA A 132 7.71 9.83 -10.10
N VAL A 133 8.67 10.76 -10.04
CA VAL A 133 8.45 12.17 -10.41
C VAL A 133 8.00 12.28 -11.87
N GLN A 134 8.71 11.62 -12.79
CA GLN A 134 8.32 11.63 -14.20
C GLN A 134 6.89 11.13 -14.43
N ILE A 135 6.54 9.99 -13.82
CA ILE A 135 5.20 9.41 -13.95
C ILE A 135 4.12 10.35 -13.40
N ILE A 136 4.40 11.00 -12.27
CA ILE A 136 3.48 11.93 -11.64
C ILE A 136 3.32 13.20 -12.50
N ASP A 137 4.40 13.73 -13.05
CA ASP A 137 4.38 14.89 -13.94
C ASP A 137 3.54 14.60 -15.19
N GLU A 138 3.74 13.44 -15.81
CA GLU A 138 2.92 12.99 -16.94
C GLU A 138 1.43 12.89 -16.56
N LEU A 139 1.12 12.34 -15.39
CA LEU A 139 -0.25 12.23 -14.88
C LEU A 139 -0.89 13.61 -14.65
N LEU A 140 -0.11 14.58 -14.23
CA LEU A 140 -0.56 15.96 -13.98
C LEU A 140 -0.57 16.84 -15.23
N GLY A 141 -0.04 16.34 -16.35
CA GLY A 141 0.00 17.05 -17.63
C GLY A 141 1.15 18.05 -17.77
N TYR A 142 2.25 17.78 -17.10
CA TYR A 142 3.50 18.56 -17.24
C TYR A 142 4.41 18.01 -18.33
#